data_f58016f1b34e8eabd831c15aeae9d68c
#
_entry.id   f58016f1b34e8eabd831c15aeae9d68c
#
_cell.length_a   1.000
_cell.length_b   1.000
_cell.length_c   1.000
_cell.angle_alpha   90.00
_cell.angle_beta   90.00
_cell.angle_gamma   90.00
#
_symmetry.space_group_name_H-M   'P 1'
#
loop_
_entity.id
_entity.type
_entity.pdbx_description
1 polymer ?
#
loop_
_entity_poly.entity_id
_entity_poly.type
_entity_poly.pdbx_seq_one_letter_code
_entity_poly.pdbx_strand_id
1 'polypeptide(L)'
;IETAVPGQEYGMDAVVIGGRFTPVLLRKKLNTPPPHCQCVGYFSQPAGTPRFTAAAAAVEQAAAALGIDNAILHADLIEAPDGFFPIELSARPSGHDLHNLFTPLVTGIDMVENYLRFALGMPYNFSPRQYHGGLIRFFDFGGCTITSVPDEKDLMARYPLAAYRCALVPGQRLDPVRDGSVMHRGYFVLRGDDEKELTALADALLAEFGREALV
;
A
#
# COMPACT_ATOMS: atom_id res chain seq x y z
N ILE A 1 -2.48 -16.16 21.45
CA ILE A 1 -2.75 -14.91 22.20
C ILE A 1 -1.47 -14.10 22.19
N GLU A 2 -1.56 -12.86 21.72
CA GLU A 2 -0.42 -11.94 21.60
C GLU A 2 -0.74 -10.66 22.38
N THR A 3 0.29 -9.91 22.75
CA THR A 3 0.12 -8.59 23.34
C THR A 3 -0.25 -7.60 22.24
N ALA A 4 -1.32 -6.84 22.42
CA ALA A 4 -1.67 -5.76 21.50
C ALA A 4 -0.64 -4.63 21.61
N VAL A 5 -0.02 -4.28 20.50
CA VAL A 5 0.91 -3.14 20.39
C VAL A 5 0.14 -1.96 19.80
N PRO A 6 -0.10 -0.89 20.57
CA PRO A 6 -0.74 0.30 20.03
C PRO A 6 0.25 1.08 19.17
N GLY A 7 -0.19 1.52 17.99
CA GLY A 7 0.68 2.29 17.10
C GLY A 7 0.11 2.47 15.71
N GLN A 8 0.90 3.10 14.85
CA GLN A 8 0.58 3.26 13.43
C GLN A 8 1.07 2.04 12.65
N GLU A 9 0.21 1.47 11.83
CA GLU A 9 0.58 0.35 10.97
C GLU A 9 1.28 0.82 9.70
N TYR A 10 2.26 0.01 9.28
CA TYR A 10 3.01 0.17 8.03
C TYR A 10 3.12 -1.15 7.29
N GLY A 11 3.38 -1.07 5.99
CA GLY A 11 3.81 -2.20 5.17
C GLY A 11 5.19 -1.90 4.57
N MET A 12 6.07 -2.89 4.50
CA MET A 12 7.38 -2.75 3.83
C MET A 12 7.55 -3.81 2.76
N ASP A 13 7.96 -3.38 1.56
CA ASP A 13 8.50 -4.27 0.55
C ASP A 13 10.02 -4.25 0.62
N ALA A 14 10.63 -5.43 0.59
CA ALA A 14 12.06 -5.62 0.62
C ALA A 14 12.45 -6.88 -0.19
N VAL A 15 13.74 -7.14 -0.29
CA VAL A 15 14.27 -8.38 -0.87
C VAL A 15 15.51 -8.81 -0.10
N VAL A 16 15.71 -10.12 0.04
CA VAL A 16 16.96 -10.71 0.52
C VAL A 16 17.53 -11.57 -0.58
N ILE A 17 18.78 -11.34 -0.97
CA ILE A 17 19.49 -12.15 -1.98
C ILE A 17 20.93 -12.37 -1.52
N GLY A 18 21.33 -13.63 -1.38
CA GLY A 18 22.67 -14.01 -0.93
C GLY A 18 23.01 -13.42 0.43
N GLY A 19 22.07 -13.42 1.36
CA GLY A 19 22.20 -12.86 2.69
C GLY A 19 22.15 -11.32 2.75
N ARG A 20 22.01 -10.63 1.61
CA ARG A 20 21.94 -9.17 1.57
C ARG A 20 20.50 -8.69 1.56
N PHE A 21 20.10 -7.97 2.60
CA PHE A 21 18.81 -7.29 2.69
C PHE A 21 18.82 -5.97 1.90
N THR A 22 17.77 -5.71 1.14
CA THR A 22 17.55 -4.47 0.41
C THR A 22 16.11 -4.01 0.62
N PRO A 23 15.86 -2.95 1.43
CA PRO A 23 14.53 -2.35 1.57
C PRO A 23 14.16 -1.58 0.30
N VAL A 24 12.93 -1.71 -0.17
CA VAL A 24 12.46 -1.08 -1.41
C VAL A 24 11.49 0.06 -1.13
N LEU A 25 10.41 -0.19 -0.37
CA LEU A 25 9.39 0.82 -0.09
C LEU A 25 8.75 0.58 1.27
N LEU A 26 8.68 1.62 2.09
CA LEU A 26 7.86 1.69 3.29
C LEU A 26 6.55 2.42 2.97
N ARG A 27 5.42 1.92 3.45
CA ARG A 27 4.09 2.49 3.26
C ARG A 27 3.36 2.61 4.61
N LYS A 28 2.85 3.79 4.92
CA LYS A 28 1.94 4.01 6.04
C LYS A 28 0.55 3.52 5.65
N LYS A 29 -0.07 2.68 6.45
CA LYS A 29 -1.43 2.18 6.22
C LYS A 29 -2.48 3.20 6.65
N LEU A 30 -3.55 3.26 5.88
CA LEU A 30 -4.80 3.90 6.22
C LEU A 30 -5.80 2.82 6.60
N ASN A 31 -6.20 2.79 7.87
CA ASN A 31 -7.14 1.79 8.37
C ASN A 31 -8.49 2.43 8.69
N THR A 32 -9.58 1.67 8.51
CA THR A 32 -10.88 2.04 9.06
C THR A 32 -10.82 2.03 10.58
N PRO A 33 -11.72 2.77 11.26
CA PRO A 33 -11.81 2.72 12.72
C PRO A 33 -12.08 1.30 13.26
N PRO A 34 -11.73 1.02 14.53
CA PRO A 34 -12.17 -0.17 15.21
C PRO A 34 -13.70 -0.38 15.13
N PRO A 35 -14.20 -1.63 15.16
CA PRO A 35 -13.46 -2.85 15.48
C PRO A 35 -12.79 -3.52 14.28
N HIS A 36 -13.02 -3.06 13.04
CA HIS A 36 -12.59 -3.79 11.86
C HIS A 36 -11.14 -3.50 11.46
N CYS A 37 -10.64 -2.27 11.67
CA CYS A 37 -9.26 -1.84 11.35
C CYS A 37 -8.80 -2.26 9.94
N GLN A 38 -9.74 -2.26 8.98
CA GLN A 38 -9.46 -2.72 7.62
C GLN A 38 -8.62 -1.69 6.87
N CYS A 39 -7.51 -2.12 6.27
CA CYS A 39 -6.68 -1.25 5.46
C CYS A 39 -7.40 -0.83 4.18
N VAL A 40 -7.50 0.47 3.94
CA VAL A 40 -8.21 1.09 2.81
C VAL A 40 -7.32 1.97 1.94
N GLY A 41 -6.03 2.03 2.24
CA GLY A 41 -5.05 2.76 1.45
C GLY A 41 -3.67 2.78 2.07
N TYR A 42 -2.72 3.32 1.30
CA TYR A 42 -1.32 3.41 1.72
C TYR A 42 -0.68 4.71 1.22
N PHE A 43 0.01 5.42 2.12
CA PHE A 43 0.93 6.47 1.75
C PHE A 43 2.35 5.94 1.63
N SER A 44 3.05 6.28 0.54
CA SER A 44 4.48 6.02 0.42
C SER A 44 5.26 6.85 1.44
N GLN A 45 6.32 6.27 2.01
CA GLN A 45 7.23 6.95 2.93
C GLN A 45 8.61 7.11 2.27
N PRO A 46 9.22 8.31 2.34
CA PRO A 46 10.49 8.57 1.66
C PRO A 46 11.62 7.71 2.25
N ALA A 47 12.43 7.14 1.35
CA ALA A 47 13.64 6.41 1.72
C ALA A 47 14.66 7.34 2.40
N GLY A 48 15.53 6.77 3.24
CA GLY A 48 16.60 7.50 3.92
C GLY A 48 16.15 8.32 5.13
N THR A 49 14.86 8.33 5.46
CA THR A 49 14.37 8.94 6.71
C THR A 49 14.70 8.05 7.91
N PRO A 50 14.82 8.60 9.14
CA PRO A 50 14.99 7.81 10.36
C PRO A 50 13.90 6.72 10.52
N ARG A 51 12.65 7.05 10.18
CA ARG A 51 11.52 6.10 10.20
C ARG A 51 11.74 4.94 9.22
N PHE A 52 12.10 5.24 7.98
CA PHE A 52 12.39 4.21 6.98
C PHE A 52 13.54 3.29 7.44
N THR A 53 14.61 3.87 7.98
CA THR A 53 15.78 3.11 8.45
C THR A 53 15.44 2.21 9.63
N ALA A 54 14.65 2.71 10.60
CA ALA A 54 14.24 1.92 11.76
C ALA A 54 13.31 0.75 11.36
N ALA A 55 12.34 1.01 10.46
CA ALA A 55 11.47 -0.03 9.92
C ALA A 55 12.27 -1.09 9.15
N ALA A 56 13.22 -0.67 8.30
CA ALA A 56 14.08 -1.57 7.54
C ALA A 56 14.93 -2.47 8.45
N ALA A 57 15.49 -1.91 9.52
CA ALA A 57 16.29 -2.68 10.51
C ALA A 57 15.43 -3.75 11.21
N ALA A 58 14.19 -3.44 11.57
CA ALA A 58 13.29 -4.41 12.19
C ALA A 58 12.94 -5.57 11.24
N VAL A 59 12.68 -5.28 9.95
CA VAL A 59 12.41 -6.32 8.94
C VAL A 59 13.66 -7.15 8.65
N GLU A 60 14.83 -6.52 8.54
CA GLU A 60 16.11 -7.21 8.32
C GLU A 60 16.42 -8.21 9.45
N GLN A 61 16.26 -7.77 10.72
CA GLN A 61 16.46 -8.64 11.89
C GLN A 61 15.48 -9.82 11.88
N ALA A 62 14.20 -9.58 11.59
CA ALA A 62 13.20 -10.63 11.52
C ALA A 62 13.49 -11.63 10.38
N ALA A 63 13.86 -11.15 9.21
CA ALA A 63 14.22 -12.00 8.07
C ALA A 63 15.46 -12.86 8.37
N ALA A 64 16.48 -12.26 8.98
CA ALA A 64 17.69 -12.98 9.40
C ALA A 64 17.39 -14.06 10.46
N ALA A 65 16.57 -13.74 11.47
CA ALA A 65 16.17 -14.68 12.51
C ALA A 65 15.39 -15.88 11.97
N LEU A 66 14.63 -15.69 10.89
CA LEU A 66 13.88 -16.73 10.19
C LEU A 66 14.72 -17.48 9.14
N GLY A 67 15.96 -17.07 8.88
CA GLY A 67 16.83 -17.65 7.87
C GLY A 67 16.32 -17.46 6.44
N ILE A 68 15.55 -16.37 6.18
CA ILE A 68 15.02 -16.10 4.86
C ILE A 68 16.12 -15.57 3.95
N ASP A 69 16.30 -16.21 2.79
CA ASP A 69 17.21 -15.79 1.75
C ASP A 69 16.60 -16.06 0.36
N ASN A 70 17.11 -15.35 -0.64
CA ASN A 70 16.69 -15.45 -2.03
C ASN A 70 15.17 -15.29 -2.23
N ALA A 71 14.58 -14.27 -1.59
CA ALA A 71 13.15 -14.03 -1.57
C ALA A 71 12.81 -12.54 -1.67
N ILE A 72 11.68 -12.24 -2.33
CA ILE A 72 10.95 -10.99 -2.13
C ILE A 72 10.25 -11.08 -0.77
N LEU A 73 10.22 -9.97 -0.04
CA LEU A 73 9.56 -9.88 1.26
C LEU A 73 8.45 -8.84 1.25
N HIS A 74 7.37 -9.16 1.92
CA HIS A 74 6.39 -8.21 2.39
C HIS A 74 6.25 -8.34 3.90
N ALA A 75 6.39 -7.23 4.62
CA ALA A 75 6.24 -7.16 6.06
C ALA A 75 5.14 -6.20 6.45
N ASP A 76 4.33 -6.58 7.43
CA ASP A 76 3.43 -5.69 8.16
C ASP A 76 4.05 -5.35 9.51
N LEU A 77 4.05 -4.07 9.86
CA LEU A 77 4.74 -3.50 11.02
C LEU A 77 3.83 -2.58 11.80
N ILE A 78 4.07 -2.46 13.12
CA ILE A 78 3.53 -1.38 13.95
C ILE A 78 4.68 -0.49 14.42
N GLU A 79 4.55 0.84 14.20
CA GLU A 79 5.41 1.86 14.82
C GLU A 79 4.82 2.22 16.19
N ALA A 80 5.53 1.88 17.25
CA ALA A 80 5.24 2.23 18.64
C ALA A 80 6.33 3.17 19.18
N PRO A 81 6.17 3.78 20.38
CA PRO A 81 7.14 4.72 20.93
C PRO A 81 8.56 4.16 21.10
N ASP A 82 8.69 2.86 21.28
CA ASP A 82 9.95 2.13 21.50
C ASP A 82 10.51 1.45 20.25
N GLY A 83 9.86 1.62 19.08
CA GLY A 83 10.38 1.14 17.79
C GLY A 83 9.34 0.49 16.89
N PHE A 84 9.83 -0.25 15.90
CA PHE A 84 9.00 -1.01 14.97
C PHE A 84 8.88 -2.47 15.39
N PHE A 85 7.66 -2.98 15.38
CA PHE A 85 7.33 -4.37 15.70
C PHE A 85 6.76 -5.06 14.47
N PRO A 86 7.44 -6.10 13.93
CA PRO A 86 6.86 -6.92 12.87
C PRO A 86 5.62 -7.67 13.37
N ILE A 87 4.51 -7.55 12.62
CA ILE A 87 3.25 -8.28 12.84
C ILE A 87 3.26 -9.55 12.00
N GLU A 88 3.63 -9.38 10.72
CA GLU A 88 3.69 -10.45 9.72
C GLU A 88 4.88 -10.24 8.81
N LEU A 89 5.58 -11.33 8.47
CA LEU A 89 6.62 -11.36 7.45
C LEU A 89 6.33 -12.50 6.48
N SER A 90 6.14 -12.15 5.21
CA SER A 90 5.84 -13.10 4.14
C SER A 90 6.94 -13.08 3.10
N ALA A 91 7.46 -14.27 2.74
CA ALA A 91 8.43 -14.45 1.64
C ALA A 91 7.72 -14.47 0.28
N ARG A 92 7.00 -13.40 -0.04
CA ARG A 92 6.26 -13.19 -1.28
C ARG A 92 6.10 -11.71 -1.59
N PRO A 93 5.77 -11.33 -2.85
CA PRO A 93 5.37 -9.95 -3.16
C PRO A 93 4.12 -9.53 -2.38
N SER A 94 4.00 -8.23 -2.09
CA SER A 94 2.79 -7.63 -1.51
C SER A 94 1.58 -7.81 -2.43
N GLY A 95 0.38 -7.90 -1.86
CA GLY A 95 -0.87 -8.00 -2.62
C GLY A 95 -1.41 -6.65 -3.09
N HIS A 96 -2.66 -6.66 -3.60
CA HIS A 96 -3.49 -5.47 -3.84
C HIS A 96 -2.89 -4.44 -4.82
N ASP A 97 -2.24 -4.93 -5.88
CA ASP A 97 -1.53 -4.11 -6.87
C ASP A 97 -0.41 -3.22 -6.27
N LEU A 98 0.07 -3.53 -5.06
CA LEU A 98 1.15 -2.77 -4.43
C LEU A 98 2.49 -3.05 -5.11
N HIS A 99 2.89 -4.33 -5.24
CA HIS A 99 4.19 -4.71 -5.79
C HIS A 99 4.31 -4.51 -7.32
N ASN A 100 3.20 -4.64 -8.05
CA ASN A 100 3.17 -4.58 -9.53
C ASN A 100 2.76 -3.21 -10.08
N LEU A 101 2.18 -2.33 -9.26
CA LEU A 101 1.76 -1.00 -9.66
C LEU A 101 2.33 0.10 -8.76
N PHE A 102 1.95 0.10 -7.47
CA PHE A 102 2.27 1.21 -6.58
C PHE A 102 3.77 1.33 -6.31
N THR A 103 4.46 0.23 -6.01
CA THR A 103 5.90 0.21 -5.78
C THR A 103 6.68 0.67 -7.03
N PRO A 104 6.41 0.19 -8.26
CA PRO A 104 7.02 0.73 -9.48
C PRO A 104 6.74 2.22 -9.71
N LEU A 105 5.52 2.70 -9.47
CA LEU A 105 5.17 4.12 -9.62
C LEU A 105 5.97 5.03 -8.68
N VAL A 106 6.22 4.58 -7.45
CA VAL A 106 6.94 5.33 -6.42
C VAL A 106 8.45 5.24 -6.60
N THR A 107 9.00 4.03 -6.85
CA THR A 107 10.44 3.74 -6.75
C THR A 107 11.13 3.51 -8.09
N GLY A 108 10.37 3.30 -9.16
CA GLY A 108 10.90 2.87 -10.47
C GLY A 108 11.38 1.42 -10.49
N ILE A 109 11.05 0.61 -9.47
CA ILE A 109 11.46 -0.79 -9.35
C ILE A 109 10.30 -1.73 -9.64
N ASP A 110 10.42 -2.51 -10.70
CA ASP A 110 9.61 -3.71 -10.90
C ASP A 110 10.25 -4.86 -10.12
N MET A 111 9.66 -5.18 -8.97
CA MET A 111 10.19 -6.20 -8.07
C MET A 111 10.11 -7.60 -8.69
N VAL A 112 9.04 -7.89 -9.42
CA VAL A 112 8.82 -9.22 -10.02
C VAL A 112 9.78 -9.43 -11.17
N GLU A 113 9.92 -8.44 -12.07
CA GLU A 113 10.89 -8.52 -13.18
C GLU A 113 12.31 -8.72 -12.65
N ASN A 114 12.73 -7.92 -11.65
CA ASN A 114 14.08 -8.04 -11.09
C ASN A 114 14.31 -9.39 -10.39
N TYR A 115 13.28 -9.93 -9.75
CA TYR A 115 13.38 -11.26 -9.13
C TYR A 115 13.47 -12.39 -10.17
N LEU A 116 12.72 -12.29 -11.25
CA LEU A 116 12.85 -13.23 -12.39
C LEU A 116 14.24 -13.13 -13.02
N ARG A 117 14.78 -11.94 -13.22
CA ARG A 117 16.14 -11.74 -13.71
C ARG A 117 17.17 -12.40 -12.78
N PHE A 118 17.04 -12.21 -11.47
CA PHE A 118 17.87 -12.88 -10.49
C PHE A 118 17.79 -14.41 -10.63
N ALA A 119 16.59 -14.97 -10.68
CA ALA A 119 16.37 -16.42 -10.78
C ALA A 119 16.94 -17.02 -12.07
N LEU A 120 17.02 -16.22 -13.15
CA LEU A 120 17.61 -16.61 -14.44
C LEU A 120 19.11 -16.31 -14.55
N GLY A 121 19.77 -15.84 -13.49
CA GLY A 121 21.19 -15.45 -13.51
C GLY A 121 21.47 -14.20 -14.36
N MET A 122 20.47 -13.37 -14.62
CA MET A 122 20.59 -12.12 -15.39
C MET A 122 20.90 -10.94 -14.46
N PRO A 123 21.46 -9.83 -14.98
CA PRO A 123 21.62 -8.61 -14.18
C PRO A 123 20.30 -8.11 -13.64
N TYR A 124 20.25 -7.79 -12.34
CA TYR A 124 19.09 -7.28 -11.63
C TYR A 124 19.46 -6.10 -10.71
N ASN A 125 18.48 -5.27 -10.33
CA ASN A 125 18.67 -4.16 -9.40
C ASN A 125 17.38 -3.88 -8.61
N PHE A 126 17.44 -4.02 -7.28
CA PHE A 126 16.35 -3.69 -6.36
C PHE A 126 16.53 -2.35 -5.64
N SER A 127 17.63 -1.63 -5.90
CA SER A 127 17.81 -0.29 -5.32
C SER A 127 16.88 0.71 -6.01
N PRO A 128 16.05 1.45 -5.26
CA PRO A 128 15.19 2.48 -5.81
C PRO A 128 15.98 3.48 -6.67
N ARG A 129 15.49 3.79 -7.86
CA ARG A 129 16.12 4.71 -8.81
C ARG A 129 15.58 6.12 -8.69
N GLN A 130 14.40 6.24 -8.13
CA GLN A 130 13.67 7.48 -7.91
C GLN A 130 12.78 7.33 -6.69
N TYR A 131 12.24 8.43 -6.21
CA TYR A 131 11.13 8.43 -5.26
C TYR A 131 10.12 9.48 -5.72
N HIS A 132 8.90 9.05 -5.97
CA HIS A 132 7.76 9.94 -6.17
C HIS A 132 6.74 9.62 -5.11
N GLY A 133 6.43 10.57 -4.25
CA GLY A 133 5.41 10.39 -3.23
C GLY A 133 4.05 10.06 -3.83
N GLY A 134 3.23 9.33 -3.09
CA GLY A 134 1.90 8.97 -3.55
C GLY A 134 1.04 8.32 -2.48
N LEU A 135 -0.26 8.33 -2.79
CA LEU A 135 -1.30 7.64 -2.05
C LEU A 135 -2.00 6.68 -3.00
N ILE A 136 -2.06 5.39 -2.66
CA ILE A 136 -3.07 4.47 -3.21
C ILE A 136 -4.24 4.40 -2.25
N ARG A 137 -5.47 4.61 -2.75
CA ARG A 137 -6.70 4.54 -1.96
C ARG A 137 -7.71 3.63 -2.64
N PHE A 138 -8.34 2.74 -1.87
CA PHE A 138 -9.43 1.88 -2.33
C PHE A 138 -10.78 2.58 -2.14
N PHE A 139 -11.81 2.18 -2.91
CA PHE A 139 -13.16 2.71 -2.75
C PHE A 139 -13.82 2.11 -1.50
N ASP A 140 -13.62 2.79 -0.37
CA ASP A 140 -13.96 2.30 0.99
C ASP A 140 -15.34 2.72 1.50
N PHE A 141 -16.16 3.36 0.67
CA PHE A 141 -17.54 3.61 1.07
C PHE A 141 -18.35 2.30 1.18
N GLY A 142 -19.29 2.28 2.12
CA GLY A 142 -20.17 1.14 2.35
C GLY A 142 -21.42 1.53 3.11
N GLY A 143 -22.37 0.60 3.23
CA GLY A 143 -23.69 0.90 3.75
C GLY A 143 -24.49 1.79 2.78
N CYS A 144 -24.25 1.68 1.47
CA CYS A 144 -24.88 2.55 0.47
C CYS A 144 -25.15 1.81 -0.84
N THR A 145 -26.00 2.41 -1.67
CA THR A 145 -26.16 2.04 -3.08
C THR A 145 -25.45 3.10 -3.94
N ILE A 146 -24.65 2.68 -4.91
CA ILE A 146 -24.02 3.58 -5.87
C ILE A 146 -25.10 4.09 -6.85
N THR A 147 -25.23 5.41 -6.94
CA THR A 147 -26.19 6.04 -7.87
C THR A 147 -25.51 6.56 -9.14
N SER A 148 -24.26 7.01 -9.04
CA SER A 148 -23.44 7.39 -10.20
C SER A 148 -21.98 7.13 -9.97
N VAL A 149 -21.25 6.87 -11.06
CA VAL A 149 -19.77 6.72 -11.09
C VAL A 149 -19.25 7.83 -12.02
N PRO A 150 -18.28 8.64 -11.56
CA PRO A 150 -17.71 9.71 -12.37
C PRO A 150 -16.94 9.15 -13.56
N ASP A 151 -16.85 9.92 -14.64
CA ASP A 151 -16.04 9.55 -15.81
C ASP A 151 -14.55 9.62 -15.48
N GLU A 152 -13.79 8.59 -15.89
CA GLU A 152 -12.35 8.49 -15.60
C GLU A 152 -11.57 9.66 -16.21
N LYS A 153 -11.91 10.09 -17.45
CA LYS A 153 -11.20 11.18 -18.13
C LYS A 153 -11.39 12.51 -17.41
N ASP A 154 -12.60 12.73 -16.89
CA ASP A 154 -12.92 13.94 -16.11
C ASP A 154 -12.16 13.95 -14.79
N LEU A 155 -12.02 12.79 -14.13
CA LEU A 155 -11.20 12.65 -12.93
C LEU A 155 -9.72 12.89 -13.23
N MET A 156 -9.17 12.28 -14.29
CA MET A 156 -7.79 12.46 -14.69
C MET A 156 -7.43 13.91 -15.08
N ALA A 157 -8.41 14.67 -15.56
CA ALA A 157 -8.21 16.09 -15.88
C ALA A 157 -8.15 17.01 -14.64
N ARG A 158 -8.74 16.58 -13.50
CA ARG A 158 -8.88 17.41 -12.29
C ARG A 158 -7.99 16.98 -11.12
N TYR A 159 -7.57 15.73 -11.09
CA TYR A 159 -6.77 15.17 -10.01
C TYR A 159 -5.41 14.68 -10.51
N PRO A 160 -4.35 14.71 -9.69
CA PRO A 160 -3.01 14.22 -10.04
C PRO A 160 -2.96 12.67 -10.02
N LEU A 161 -3.87 12.06 -10.80
CA LEU A 161 -3.99 10.60 -10.88
C LEU A 161 -2.82 9.98 -11.67
N ALA A 162 -2.17 9.00 -11.04
CA ALA A 162 -1.16 8.15 -11.68
C ALA A 162 -1.74 6.82 -12.16
N ALA A 163 -2.83 6.36 -11.52
CA ALA A 163 -3.57 5.18 -11.92
C ALA A 163 -5.01 5.27 -11.38
N TYR A 164 -5.93 4.63 -12.09
CA TYR A 164 -7.33 4.52 -11.70
C TYR A 164 -7.89 3.18 -12.17
N ARG A 165 -8.61 2.51 -11.32
CA ARG A 165 -9.35 1.29 -11.64
C ARG A 165 -10.60 1.25 -10.80
N CYS A 166 -11.77 1.31 -11.42
CA CYS A 166 -13.06 1.25 -10.74
C CYS A 166 -13.87 0.06 -11.24
N ALA A 167 -14.34 -0.77 -10.31
CA ALA A 167 -15.25 -1.88 -10.60
C ALA A 167 -16.68 -1.60 -10.11
N LEU A 168 -16.94 -0.38 -9.62
CA LEU A 168 -18.27 0.02 -9.16
C LEU A 168 -19.16 0.39 -10.33
N VAL A 169 -20.45 0.07 -10.20
CA VAL A 169 -21.47 0.39 -11.21
C VAL A 169 -22.71 0.99 -10.53
N PRO A 170 -23.45 1.88 -11.22
CA PRO A 170 -24.73 2.37 -10.72
C PRO A 170 -25.70 1.25 -10.41
N GLY A 171 -26.44 1.35 -9.30
CA GLY A 171 -27.34 0.33 -8.77
C GLY A 171 -26.66 -0.70 -7.87
N GLN A 172 -25.34 -0.70 -7.78
CA GLN A 172 -24.62 -1.66 -6.92
C GLN A 172 -24.81 -1.31 -5.44
N ARG A 173 -25.28 -2.28 -4.66
CA ARG A 173 -25.35 -2.20 -3.20
C ARG A 173 -24.01 -2.59 -2.59
N LEU A 174 -23.52 -1.79 -1.67
CA LEU A 174 -22.25 -2.00 -0.96
C LEU A 174 -22.52 -2.16 0.54
N ASP A 175 -22.12 -3.29 1.09
CA ASP A 175 -22.11 -3.49 2.55
C ASP A 175 -21.01 -2.65 3.20
N PRO A 176 -21.14 -2.33 4.52
CA PRO A 176 -20.06 -1.69 5.27
C PRO A 176 -18.74 -2.44 5.15
N VAL A 177 -17.64 -1.69 5.11
CA VAL A 177 -16.29 -2.26 5.01
C VAL A 177 -15.95 -2.97 6.33
N ARG A 178 -15.83 -4.29 6.26
CA ARG A 178 -15.54 -5.16 7.42
C ARG A 178 -14.35 -6.08 7.20
N ASP A 179 -13.94 -6.26 5.94
CA ASP A 179 -12.88 -7.17 5.52
C ASP A 179 -12.18 -6.66 4.25
N GLY A 180 -11.25 -7.45 3.71
CA GLY A 180 -10.48 -7.13 2.51
C GLY A 180 -11.26 -7.07 1.20
N SER A 181 -12.57 -7.34 1.19
CA SER A 181 -13.40 -7.26 -0.03
C SER A 181 -13.45 -5.86 -0.66
N VAL A 182 -13.18 -4.83 0.14
CA VAL A 182 -13.06 -3.44 -0.34
C VAL A 182 -12.09 -3.31 -1.52
N MET A 183 -11.07 -4.14 -1.58
CA MET A 183 -10.04 -4.09 -2.61
C MET A 183 -10.53 -4.54 -3.99
N HIS A 184 -11.61 -5.31 -4.04
CA HIS A 184 -12.26 -5.71 -5.30
C HIS A 184 -13.07 -4.59 -5.95
N ARG A 185 -13.36 -3.51 -5.21
CA ARG A 185 -14.12 -2.34 -5.72
C ARG A 185 -13.25 -1.46 -6.63
N GLY A 186 -11.94 -1.63 -6.57
CA GLY A 186 -10.96 -0.85 -7.29
C GLY A 186 -10.23 0.15 -6.41
N TYR A 187 -9.41 0.98 -7.05
CA TYR A 187 -8.53 1.94 -6.40
C TYR A 187 -8.19 3.12 -7.32
N PHE A 188 -7.60 4.13 -6.74
CA PHE A 188 -6.90 5.17 -7.46
C PHE A 188 -5.56 5.48 -6.79
N VAL A 189 -4.62 6.00 -7.59
CA VAL A 189 -3.29 6.43 -7.12
C VAL A 189 -3.14 7.91 -7.41
N LEU A 190 -2.95 8.71 -6.35
CA LEU A 190 -2.60 10.13 -6.44
C LEU A 190 -1.10 10.32 -6.27
N ARG A 191 -0.50 11.23 -7.05
CA ARG A 191 0.90 11.67 -6.88
C ARG A 191 0.97 12.90 -6.00
N GLY A 192 1.96 12.93 -5.11
CA GLY A 192 2.25 14.04 -4.20
C GLY A 192 3.02 13.58 -2.99
N ASP A 193 3.65 14.52 -2.28
CA ASP A 193 4.51 14.23 -1.12
C ASP A 193 3.86 14.63 0.21
N ASP A 194 2.78 15.43 0.19
CA ASP A 194 2.08 15.89 1.40
C ASP A 194 0.87 14.99 1.70
N GLU A 195 0.92 14.28 2.85
CA GLU A 195 -0.16 13.38 3.27
C GLU A 195 -1.50 14.09 3.48
N LYS A 196 -1.49 15.36 3.94
CA LYS A 196 -2.73 16.11 4.21
C LYS A 196 -3.38 16.54 2.91
N GLU A 197 -2.58 17.01 1.96
CA GLU A 197 -3.05 17.38 0.62
C GLU A 197 -3.61 16.15 -0.09
N LEU A 198 -2.87 15.03 -0.10
CA LEU A 198 -3.32 13.79 -0.72
C LEU A 198 -4.60 13.23 -0.08
N THR A 199 -4.74 13.36 1.25
CA THR A 199 -5.98 12.97 1.94
C THR A 199 -7.15 13.82 1.46
N ALA A 200 -6.99 15.15 1.44
CA ALA A 200 -8.05 16.06 1.01
C ALA A 200 -8.46 15.81 -0.46
N LEU A 201 -7.49 15.56 -1.35
CA LEU A 201 -7.75 15.22 -2.75
C LEU A 201 -8.47 13.87 -2.88
N ALA A 202 -8.07 12.87 -2.10
CA ALA A 202 -8.70 11.56 -2.09
C ALA A 202 -10.16 11.64 -1.61
N ASP A 203 -10.42 12.37 -0.53
CA ASP A 203 -11.76 12.57 0.01
C ASP A 203 -12.65 13.33 -0.99
N ALA A 204 -12.11 14.35 -1.66
CA ALA A 204 -12.80 15.09 -2.71
C ALA A 204 -13.15 14.18 -3.90
N LEU A 205 -12.22 13.34 -4.36
CA LEU A 205 -12.45 12.36 -5.43
C LEU A 205 -13.54 11.35 -5.03
N LEU A 206 -13.47 10.81 -3.81
CA LEU A 206 -14.48 9.88 -3.31
C LEU A 206 -15.87 10.53 -3.19
N ALA A 207 -15.95 11.83 -2.94
CA ALA A 207 -17.21 12.58 -2.87
C ALA A 207 -17.91 12.74 -4.24
N GLU A 208 -17.20 12.56 -5.34
CA GLU A 208 -17.77 12.62 -6.69
C GLU A 208 -18.69 11.45 -7.05
N PHE A 209 -18.55 10.34 -6.31
CA PHE A 209 -19.44 9.19 -6.49
C PHE A 209 -20.81 9.46 -5.89
N GLY A 210 -21.86 9.34 -6.70
CA GLY A 210 -23.24 9.40 -6.20
C GLY A 210 -23.53 8.18 -5.33
N ARG A 211 -24.08 8.43 -4.12
CA ARG A 211 -24.37 7.38 -3.15
C ARG A 211 -25.65 7.69 -2.39
N GLU A 212 -26.48 6.67 -2.17
CA GLU A 212 -27.66 6.71 -1.35
C GLU A 212 -27.50 5.75 -0.17
N ALA A 213 -27.73 6.22 1.06
CA ALA A 213 -27.61 5.37 2.27
C ALA A 213 -28.60 4.21 2.22
N LEU A 214 -28.19 3.04 2.67
CA LEU A 214 -29.10 1.92 2.88
C LEU A 214 -29.98 2.24 4.10
N VAL A 215 -31.29 2.23 3.90
CA VAL A 215 -32.30 2.38 4.95
C VAL A 215 -32.50 1.05 5.66
#